data_210e724c5fb123caebc7f2f36fc50633
#
_entry.id   210e724c5fb123caebc7f2f36fc50633
#
_cell.length_a   1.000
_cell.length_b   1.000
_cell.length_c   1.000
_cell.angle_alpha   90.00
_cell.angle_beta   90.00
_cell.angle_gamma   90.00
#
_symmetry.space_group_name_H-M   'P 1'
#
loop_
_entity.id
_entity.type
_entity.pdbx_description
1 polymer ?
#
loop_
_entity_poly.entity_id
_entity_poly.type
_entity_poly.pdbx_seq_one_letter_code
_entity_poly.pdbx_strand_id
1 'polypeptide(L)'
;KVIYKDILALAAVSGEGVEECARRVRYACFAEEAGENGCIATAHNADDNAETLLLNLTRGMGPHGAGGIPPRRGRIYRPILNISRAEVEHLCKVYRLDYVTDSTNLTVDYTRNKLRHSVLPVLKDVNPQMTQATSRFTESMRLQNEFVFACANELLCKAKTTYGYDLEILRSAHEAVLRAALELLLSSYGRLSYEHICRAAGCVFMGGSLSLPGDIVLEAKQDALTVRKNRERKDRNVFSVPLRAGENVLPNGKTLFVEKKIPEKEEINRKVHNLLFQNFSDCDRITNVPRVRTRRAGDVFRPAGRGVTKSVKKILNELRIPASARDRLLLLEKDGEIIWIEAVGAAEGYAAKPNFPALELTVTDTAGITRI
;
A
#
# COMPACT_ATOMS: atom_id res chain seq x y z
N LYS A 1 27.75 25.68 -5.19
CA LYS A 1 28.09 24.84 -4.03
C LYS A 1 28.58 23.50 -4.52
N VAL A 2 29.68 22.97 -3.97
CA VAL A 2 30.20 21.62 -4.30
C VAL A 2 29.98 20.73 -3.09
N ILE A 3 29.46 19.51 -3.35
CA ILE A 3 29.20 18.48 -2.33
C ILE A 3 29.94 17.23 -2.73
N TYR A 4 30.84 16.74 -1.88
CA TYR A 4 31.59 15.50 -2.10
C TYR A 4 30.94 14.34 -1.37
N LYS A 5 30.74 13.22 -2.05
CA LYS A 5 30.21 11.97 -1.51
C LYS A 5 30.98 10.78 -2.10
N ASP A 6 31.41 9.84 -1.26
CA ASP A 6 32.02 8.59 -1.70
C ASP A 6 30.91 7.60 -2.11
N ILE A 7 30.63 7.55 -3.40
CA ILE A 7 29.55 6.72 -3.94
C ILE A 7 29.91 5.23 -3.87
N LEU A 8 31.19 4.87 -4.03
CA LEU A 8 31.62 3.47 -4.00
C LEU A 8 31.43 2.86 -2.60
N ALA A 9 31.85 3.60 -1.57
CA ALA A 9 31.65 3.18 -0.18
C ALA A 9 30.15 3.08 0.16
N LEU A 10 29.33 4.05 -0.26
CA LEU A 10 27.89 4.05 -0.01
C LEU A 10 27.18 2.90 -0.74
N ALA A 11 27.53 2.60 -1.97
CA ALA A 11 26.99 1.47 -2.74
C ALA A 11 27.33 0.12 -2.10
N ALA A 12 28.59 -0.03 -1.62
CA ALA A 12 29.03 -1.25 -0.92
C ALA A 12 28.23 -1.50 0.37
N VAL A 13 27.91 -0.44 1.12
CA VAL A 13 27.12 -0.54 2.36
C VAL A 13 25.65 -0.86 2.07
N SER A 14 25.05 -0.25 1.04
CA SER A 14 23.63 -0.43 0.72
C SER A 14 23.34 -1.68 -0.13
N GLY A 15 24.37 -2.28 -0.75
CA GLY A 15 24.19 -3.38 -1.71
C GLY A 15 23.54 -2.97 -3.02
N GLU A 16 23.45 -1.66 -3.30
CA GLU A 16 22.90 -1.11 -4.55
C GLU A 16 23.97 -1.07 -5.66
N GLY A 17 23.51 -1.04 -6.91
CA GLY A 17 24.40 -0.72 -8.03
C GLY A 17 24.96 0.70 -7.90
N VAL A 18 26.22 0.91 -8.32
CA VAL A 18 26.92 2.21 -8.19
C VAL A 18 26.13 3.34 -8.85
N GLU A 19 25.55 3.12 -10.03
CA GLU A 19 24.73 4.13 -10.74
C GLU A 19 23.45 4.48 -9.98
N GLU A 20 22.76 3.48 -9.43
CA GLU A 20 21.53 3.67 -8.65
C GLU A 20 21.83 4.42 -7.34
N CYS A 21 22.90 4.04 -6.65
CA CYS A 21 23.39 4.72 -5.46
C CYS A 21 23.76 6.19 -5.78
N ALA A 22 24.52 6.45 -6.83
CA ALA A 22 24.88 7.80 -7.27
C ALA A 22 23.65 8.64 -7.57
N ARG A 23 22.67 8.08 -8.26
CA ARG A 23 21.41 8.75 -8.54
C ARG A 23 20.65 9.08 -7.25
N ARG A 24 20.49 8.14 -6.34
CA ARG A 24 19.80 8.33 -5.06
C ARG A 24 20.45 9.41 -4.22
N VAL A 25 21.77 9.35 -4.07
CA VAL A 25 22.56 10.34 -3.29
C VAL A 25 22.46 11.73 -3.90
N ARG A 26 22.55 11.86 -5.23
CA ARG A 26 22.39 13.13 -5.94
C ARG A 26 21.04 13.78 -5.66
N TYR A 27 19.93 13.02 -5.76
CA TYR A 27 18.60 13.54 -5.47
C TYR A 27 18.37 13.85 -3.98
N ALA A 28 19.01 13.13 -3.07
CA ALA A 28 18.98 13.44 -1.65
C ALA A 28 19.69 14.80 -1.37
N CYS A 29 20.87 15.03 -1.95
CA CYS A 29 21.56 16.31 -1.85
C CYS A 29 20.74 17.47 -2.46
N PHE A 30 20.08 17.25 -3.61
CA PHE A 30 19.20 18.26 -4.20
C PHE A 30 18.01 18.58 -3.30
N ALA A 31 17.42 17.58 -2.67
CA ALA A 31 16.30 17.78 -1.74
C ALA A 31 16.71 18.53 -0.48
N GLU A 32 17.89 18.24 0.05
CA GLU A 32 18.49 18.95 1.19
C GLU A 32 18.75 20.43 0.86
N GLU A 33 19.35 20.72 -0.30
CA GLU A 33 19.61 22.10 -0.74
C GLU A 33 18.34 22.90 -1.05
N ALA A 34 17.31 22.24 -1.62
CA ALA A 34 16.04 22.89 -1.91
C ALA A 34 15.24 23.24 -0.65
N GLY A 35 15.53 22.62 0.50
CA GLY A 35 14.75 22.78 1.74
C GLY A 35 13.30 22.31 1.60
N GLU A 36 12.45 22.67 2.55
CA GLU A 36 11.06 22.18 2.58
C GLU A 36 10.17 22.78 1.48
N ASN A 37 10.37 24.05 1.14
CA ASN A 37 9.53 24.81 0.19
C ASN A 37 10.15 24.96 -1.21
N GLY A 38 11.39 24.52 -1.42
CA GLY A 38 12.08 24.65 -2.70
C GLY A 38 11.66 23.60 -3.73
N CYS A 39 11.93 23.89 -5.00
CA CYS A 39 11.77 22.95 -6.11
C CYS A 39 13.13 22.62 -6.75
N ILE A 40 13.20 21.49 -7.43
CA ILE A 40 14.39 21.00 -8.11
C ILE A 40 14.10 21.00 -9.61
N ALA A 41 14.85 21.76 -10.39
CA ALA A 41 14.80 21.67 -11.86
C ALA A 41 15.92 20.77 -12.36
N THR A 42 15.61 19.84 -13.28
CA THR A 42 16.59 18.97 -13.92
C THR A 42 16.52 19.12 -15.44
N ALA A 43 17.69 19.09 -16.09
CA ALA A 43 17.82 19.30 -17.53
C ALA A 43 17.59 18.01 -18.35
N HIS A 44 16.63 17.14 -17.97
CA HIS A 44 16.21 16.05 -18.81
C HIS A 44 15.52 16.60 -20.05
N ASN A 45 15.92 16.11 -21.23
CA ASN A 45 15.45 16.56 -22.53
C ASN A 45 14.65 15.46 -23.25
N ALA A 46 14.21 15.72 -24.49
CA ALA A 46 13.40 14.79 -25.26
C ALA A 46 14.18 13.53 -25.69
N ASP A 47 15.49 13.62 -25.90
CA ASP A 47 16.34 12.45 -26.20
C ASP A 47 16.46 11.55 -24.96
N ASP A 48 16.61 12.10 -23.74
CA ASP A 48 16.60 11.32 -22.49
C ASP A 48 15.25 10.59 -22.29
N ASN A 49 14.15 11.22 -22.71
CA ASN A 49 12.83 10.60 -22.67
C ASN A 49 12.72 9.42 -23.63
N ALA A 50 13.24 9.57 -24.87
CA ALA A 50 13.29 8.50 -25.85
C ALA A 50 14.18 7.33 -25.39
N GLU A 51 15.35 7.61 -24.83
CA GLU A 51 16.21 6.59 -24.20
C GLU A 51 15.48 5.82 -23.10
N THR A 52 14.76 6.54 -22.23
CA THR A 52 14.02 5.93 -21.12
C THR A 52 12.87 5.07 -21.62
N LEU A 53 12.13 5.51 -22.63
CA LEU A 53 11.07 4.72 -23.24
C LEU A 53 11.63 3.41 -23.84
N LEU A 54 12.70 3.49 -24.64
CA LEU A 54 13.35 2.32 -25.22
C LEU A 54 13.89 1.36 -24.15
N LEU A 55 14.52 1.90 -23.11
CA LEU A 55 15.00 1.08 -22.00
C LEU A 55 13.87 0.37 -21.27
N ASN A 56 12.76 1.05 -21.03
CA ASN A 56 11.58 0.46 -20.42
C ASN A 56 10.97 -0.63 -21.30
N LEU A 57 10.92 -0.40 -22.62
CA LEU A 57 10.43 -1.38 -23.59
C LEU A 57 11.27 -2.68 -23.56
N THR A 58 12.61 -2.56 -23.55
CA THR A 58 13.49 -3.74 -23.46
C THR A 58 13.38 -4.50 -22.16
N ARG A 59 12.88 -3.86 -21.10
CA ARG A 59 12.64 -4.46 -19.76
C ARG A 59 11.24 -5.02 -19.58
N GLY A 60 10.39 -4.98 -20.60
CA GLY A 60 9.01 -5.45 -20.50
C GLY A 60 8.12 -4.52 -19.69
N MET A 61 8.08 -3.25 -20.06
CA MET A 61 7.27 -2.25 -19.38
C MET A 61 5.77 -2.52 -19.49
N GLY A 62 5.04 -2.17 -18.43
CA GLY A 62 3.60 -1.98 -18.48
C GLY A 62 3.21 -0.57 -18.98
N PRO A 63 1.90 -0.26 -19.04
CA PRO A 63 1.40 1.04 -19.51
C PRO A 63 2.02 2.24 -18.77
N HIS A 64 2.24 2.12 -17.46
CA HIS A 64 2.89 3.15 -16.66
C HIS A 64 4.30 3.51 -17.17
N GLY A 65 5.09 2.49 -17.53
CA GLY A 65 6.44 2.69 -18.09
C GLY A 65 6.45 3.37 -19.45
N ALA A 66 5.36 3.22 -20.22
CA ALA A 66 5.20 3.86 -21.55
C ALA A 66 5.02 5.39 -21.45
N GLY A 67 4.67 5.93 -20.28
CA GLY A 67 4.63 7.38 -20.03
C GLY A 67 6.02 8.05 -20.04
N GLY A 68 7.12 7.29 -20.09
CA GLY A 68 8.49 7.80 -20.13
C GLY A 68 8.86 8.60 -18.87
N ILE A 69 9.65 9.66 -19.05
CA ILE A 69 10.03 10.57 -17.97
C ILE A 69 8.89 11.56 -17.72
N PRO A 70 8.32 11.62 -16.50
CA PRO A 70 7.25 12.59 -16.19
C PRO A 70 7.81 14.02 -16.14
N PRO A 71 7.08 15.06 -16.64
CA PRO A 71 7.52 16.46 -16.57
C PRO A 71 7.64 16.97 -15.13
N ARG A 72 6.84 16.40 -14.23
CA ARG A 72 6.88 16.68 -12.79
C ARG A 72 6.80 15.38 -11.98
N ARG A 73 7.60 15.29 -10.92
CA ARG A 73 7.51 14.22 -9.92
C ARG A 73 7.74 14.81 -8.53
N GLY A 74 6.66 15.01 -7.79
CA GLY A 74 6.73 15.74 -6.53
C GLY A 74 7.26 17.16 -6.76
N ARG A 75 8.39 17.50 -6.15
CA ARG A 75 9.06 18.82 -6.26
C ARG A 75 10.11 18.88 -7.39
N ILE A 76 10.26 17.80 -8.16
CA ILE A 76 11.22 17.75 -9.28
C ILE A 76 10.49 18.09 -10.57
N TYR A 77 11.00 19.12 -11.28
CA TYR A 77 10.49 19.63 -12.55
C TYR A 77 11.50 19.39 -13.67
N ARG A 78 11.02 19.23 -14.90
CA ARG A 78 11.84 19.03 -16.10
C ARG A 78 11.40 19.99 -17.20
N PRO A 79 11.82 21.26 -17.12
CA PRO A 79 11.30 22.33 -17.99
C PRO A 79 11.59 22.10 -19.46
N ILE A 80 12.71 21.43 -19.79
CA ILE A 80 13.16 21.22 -21.18
C ILE A 80 12.90 19.79 -21.68
N LEU A 81 11.96 19.06 -21.07
CA LEU A 81 11.69 17.67 -21.43
C LEU A 81 11.21 17.47 -22.88
N ASN A 82 10.61 18.49 -23.48
CA ASN A 82 10.10 18.46 -24.85
C ASN A 82 11.08 19.07 -25.87
N ILE A 83 12.25 19.53 -25.42
CA ILE A 83 13.29 20.12 -26.25
C ILE A 83 14.33 19.04 -26.58
N SER A 84 14.71 18.89 -27.82
CA SER A 84 15.74 17.94 -28.23
C SER A 84 17.14 18.41 -27.80
N ARG A 85 18.06 17.45 -27.70
CA ARG A 85 19.47 17.77 -27.42
C ARG A 85 20.07 18.70 -28.46
N ALA A 86 19.76 18.52 -29.74
CA ALA A 86 20.25 19.37 -30.84
C ALA A 86 19.76 20.82 -30.67
N GLU A 87 18.51 21.04 -30.25
CA GLU A 87 17.98 22.39 -29.98
C GLU A 87 18.67 23.03 -28.76
N VAL A 88 18.94 22.25 -27.69
CA VAL A 88 19.69 22.73 -26.52
C VAL A 88 21.11 23.14 -26.93
N GLU A 89 21.82 22.33 -27.69
CA GLU A 89 23.16 22.63 -28.18
C GLU A 89 23.18 23.83 -29.13
N HIS A 90 22.14 23.98 -29.98
CA HIS A 90 21.97 25.17 -30.81
C HIS A 90 21.79 26.44 -29.95
N LEU A 91 20.94 26.41 -28.93
CA LEU A 91 20.78 27.52 -28.00
C LEU A 91 22.09 27.90 -27.29
N CYS A 92 22.84 26.91 -26.80
CA CYS A 92 24.14 27.14 -26.19
C CYS A 92 25.10 27.88 -27.13
N LYS A 93 25.11 27.51 -28.41
CA LYS A 93 25.93 28.20 -29.45
C LYS A 93 25.47 29.63 -29.72
N VAL A 94 24.14 29.83 -29.86
CA VAL A 94 23.54 31.18 -30.09
C VAL A 94 23.86 32.15 -28.96
N TYR A 95 23.67 31.68 -27.72
CA TYR A 95 23.90 32.51 -26.51
C TYR A 95 25.34 32.45 -25.99
N ARG A 96 26.25 31.74 -26.68
CA ARG A 96 27.66 31.53 -26.30
C ARG A 96 27.83 31.06 -24.88
N LEU A 97 27.01 30.09 -24.49
CA LEU A 97 27.08 29.46 -23.17
C LEU A 97 28.15 28.36 -23.16
N ASP A 98 29.07 28.45 -22.20
CA ASP A 98 30.07 27.41 -22.01
C ASP A 98 29.42 26.16 -21.38
N TYR A 99 29.74 24.98 -21.90
CA TYR A 99 29.32 23.71 -21.34
C TYR A 99 30.45 22.67 -21.43
N VAL A 100 30.45 21.75 -20.47
CA VAL A 100 31.41 20.65 -20.41
C VAL A 100 30.76 19.37 -20.91
N THR A 101 31.48 18.66 -21.77
CA THR A 101 31.07 17.31 -22.20
C THR A 101 31.70 16.31 -21.26
N ASP A 102 30.85 15.57 -20.52
CA ASP A 102 31.30 14.49 -19.65
C ASP A 102 31.84 13.32 -20.48
N SER A 103 33.10 12.95 -20.29
CA SER A 103 33.76 11.87 -21.03
C SER A 103 33.14 10.50 -20.82
N THR A 104 32.44 10.26 -19.69
CA THR A 104 31.72 9.01 -19.44
C THR A 104 30.53 8.80 -20.37
N ASN A 105 30.02 9.86 -21.00
CA ASN A 105 28.98 9.78 -22.04
C ASN A 105 29.48 9.15 -23.35
N LEU A 106 30.78 9.00 -23.53
CA LEU A 106 31.41 8.45 -24.73
C LEU A 106 31.62 6.92 -24.65
N THR A 107 31.49 6.32 -23.47
CA THR A 107 31.67 4.87 -23.28
C THR A 107 30.37 4.10 -23.57
N VAL A 108 30.47 2.96 -24.28
CA VAL A 108 29.32 2.14 -24.70
C VAL A 108 28.99 1.04 -23.69
N ASP A 109 29.69 0.97 -22.56
CA ASP A 109 29.63 -0.13 -21.60
C ASP A 109 28.29 -0.22 -20.83
N TYR A 110 27.50 0.87 -20.82
CA TYR A 110 26.21 0.89 -20.17
C TYR A 110 25.06 0.77 -21.17
N THR A 111 24.02 0.02 -20.82
CA THR A 111 22.84 -0.20 -21.68
C THR A 111 22.24 1.10 -22.22
N ARG A 112 22.22 2.16 -21.42
CA ARG A 112 21.70 3.47 -21.82
C ARG A 112 22.56 4.12 -22.91
N ASN A 113 23.88 4.05 -22.76
CA ASN A 113 24.82 4.57 -23.78
C ASN A 113 24.73 3.77 -25.09
N LYS A 114 24.50 2.45 -25.03
CA LYS A 114 24.25 1.63 -26.21
C LYS A 114 22.98 2.08 -26.94
N LEU A 115 21.90 2.36 -26.24
CA LEU A 115 20.68 2.91 -26.84
C LEU A 115 20.94 4.27 -27.49
N ARG A 116 21.66 5.16 -26.83
CA ARG A 116 22.01 6.50 -27.30
C ARG A 116 22.88 6.48 -28.58
N HIS A 117 23.90 5.66 -28.58
CA HIS A 117 24.91 5.70 -29.65
C HIS A 117 24.64 4.71 -30.82
N SER A 118 23.90 3.63 -30.57
CA SER A 118 23.68 2.59 -31.55
C SER A 118 22.24 2.47 -32.05
N VAL A 119 21.24 2.72 -31.17
CA VAL A 119 19.83 2.49 -31.53
C VAL A 119 19.14 3.78 -31.96
N LEU A 120 19.27 4.85 -31.16
CA LEU A 120 18.61 6.13 -31.47
C LEU A 120 19.03 6.74 -32.79
N PRO A 121 20.34 6.71 -33.24
CA PRO A 121 20.70 7.20 -34.53
C PRO A 121 19.98 6.47 -35.69
N VAL A 122 19.93 5.13 -35.64
CA VAL A 122 19.21 4.33 -36.63
C VAL A 122 17.73 4.68 -36.71
N LEU A 123 17.07 4.89 -35.53
CA LEU A 123 15.67 5.29 -35.50
C LEU A 123 15.47 6.71 -36.07
N LYS A 124 16.44 7.62 -35.87
CA LYS A 124 16.41 8.98 -36.42
C LYS A 124 16.66 8.99 -37.90
N ASP A 125 17.45 8.04 -38.45
CA ASP A 125 17.63 7.87 -39.90
C ASP A 125 16.32 7.43 -40.55
N VAL A 126 15.54 6.57 -39.88
CA VAL A 126 14.20 6.15 -40.37
C VAL A 126 13.19 7.31 -40.23
N ASN A 127 13.23 8.06 -39.15
CA ASN A 127 12.37 9.21 -38.93
C ASN A 127 13.13 10.31 -38.16
N PRO A 128 13.55 11.39 -38.85
CA PRO A 128 14.23 12.52 -38.22
C PRO A 128 13.44 13.16 -37.07
N GLN A 129 12.12 13.03 -37.05
CA GLN A 129 11.24 13.53 -35.99
C GLN A 129 10.93 12.51 -34.88
N MET A 130 11.72 11.41 -34.82
CA MET A 130 11.49 10.30 -33.87
C MET A 130 11.41 10.79 -32.42
N THR A 131 12.26 11.71 -32.00
CA THR A 131 12.29 12.26 -30.64
C THR A 131 10.98 13.00 -30.29
N GLN A 132 10.47 13.82 -31.25
CA GLN A 132 9.20 14.52 -31.06
C GLN A 132 8.00 13.56 -31.10
N ALA A 133 8.05 12.54 -31.98
CA ALA A 133 7.03 11.49 -32.02
C ALA A 133 6.97 10.73 -30.68
N THR A 134 8.13 10.42 -30.10
CA THR A 134 8.23 9.83 -28.77
C THR A 134 7.66 10.74 -27.68
N SER A 135 7.93 12.04 -27.73
CA SER A 135 7.37 12.98 -26.75
C SER A 135 5.85 13.00 -26.80
N ARG A 136 5.25 13.06 -28.00
CA ARG A 136 3.78 13.00 -28.18
C ARG A 136 3.20 11.68 -27.69
N PHE A 137 3.84 10.56 -28.01
CA PHE A 137 3.42 9.24 -27.54
C PHE A 137 3.43 9.14 -26.02
N THR A 138 4.54 9.51 -25.39
CA THR A 138 4.68 9.44 -23.92
C THR A 138 3.72 10.38 -23.21
N GLU A 139 3.42 11.55 -23.76
CA GLU A 139 2.39 12.47 -23.25
C GLU A 139 1.00 11.84 -23.31
N SER A 140 0.61 11.29 -24.47
CA SER A 140 -0.66 10.58 -24.61
C SER A 140 -0.80 9.43 -23.62
N MET A 141 0.27 8.64 -23.46
CA MET A 141 0.28 7.53 -22.48
C MET A 141 0.16 8.02 -21.04
N ARG A 142 0.74 9.17 -20.69
CA ARG A 142 0.58 9.76 -19.35
C ARG A 142 -0.86 10.15 -19.08
N LEU A 143 -1.52 10.84 -20.01
CA LEU A 143 -2.92 11.23 -19.87
C LEU A 143 -3.84 10.02 -19.71
N GLN A 144 -3.63 8.97 -20.53
CA GLN A 144 -4.40 7.73 -20.39
C GLN A 144 -4.17 7.04 -19.04
N ASN A 145 -2.91 6.98 -18.60
CA ASN A 145 -2.57 6.41 -17.30
C ASN A 145 -3.18 7.21 -16.15
N GLU A 146 -3.14 8.55 -16.18
CA GLU A 146 -3.78 9.40 -15.17
C GLU A 146 -5.25 9.06 -15.01
N PHE A 147 -5.98 8.92 -16.12
CA PHE A 147 -7.39 8.53 -16.09
C PHE A 147 -7.60 7.13 -15.50
N VAL A 148 -6.84 6.14 -15.98
CA VAL A 148 -6.97 4.76 -15.49
C VAL A 148 -6.62 4.66 -14.00
N PHE A 149 -5.58 5.37 -13.53
CA PHE A 149 -5.20 5.39 -12.12
C PHE A 149 -6.21 6.16 -11.25
N ALA A 150 -6.86 7.20 -11.77
CA ALA A 150 -7.98 7.86 -11.08
C ALA A 150 -9.14 6.89 -10.86
N CYS A 151 -9.57 6.18 -11.91
CA CYS A 151 -10.58 5.13 -11.81
C CYS A 151 -10.16 4.00 -10.86
N ALA A 152 -8.89 3.63 -10.85
CA ALA A 152 -8.34 2.61 -9.96
C ALA A 152 -8.39 3.02 -8.48
N ASN A 153 -8.09 4.28 -8.17
CA ASN A 153 -8.26 4.83 -6.82
C ASN A 153 -9.72 4.82 -6.36
N GLU A 154 -10.64 5.23 -7.24
CA GLU A 154 -12.08 5.16 -6.94
C GLU A 154 -12.53 3.72 -6.69
N LEU A 155 -12.06 2.77 -7.51
CA LEU A 155 -12.35 1.35 -7.34
C LEU A 155 -11.88 0.86 -5.98
N LEU A 156 -10.63 1.17 -5.59
CA LEU A 156 -10.09 0.80 -4.28
C LEU A 156 -10.87 1.42 -3.12
N CYS A 157 -11.27 2.69 -3.24
CA CYS A 157 -12.09 3.34 -2.23
C CYS A 157 -13.46 2.65 -2.08
N LYS A 158 -14.12 2.31 -3.19
CA LYS A 158 -15.42 1.61 -3.18
C LYS A 158 -15.33 0.19 -2.67
N ALA A 159 -14.26 -0.53 -3.04
CA ALA A 159 -14.05 -1.92 -2.63
C ALA A 159 -13.52 -2.06 -1.19
N LYS A 160 -13.04 -0.99 -0.56
CA LYS A 160 -12.40 -1.05 0.76
C LYS A 160 -13.38 -1.52 1.84
N THR A 161 -12.98 -2.53 2.60
CA THR A 161 -13.72 -3.07 3.74
C THR A 161 -12.86 -3.04 5.00
N THR A 162 -13.42 -3.39 6.15
CA THR A 162 -12.69 -3.49 7.43
C THR A 162 -11.51 -4.48 7.36
N TYR A 163 -11.61 -5.52 6.52
CA TYR A 163 -10.63 -6.62 6.50
C TYR A 163 -9.91 -6.80 5.17
N GLY A 164 -10.04 -5.84 4.25
CA GLY A 164 -9.43 -5.92 2.92
C GLY A 164 -10.25 -5.19 1.87
N TYR A 165 -10.42 -5.81 0.72
CA TYR A 165 -11.17 -5.26 -0.40
C TYR A 165 -12.20 -6.27 -0.88
N ASP A 166 -13.41 -5.82 -1.18
CA ASP A 166 -14.51 -6.62 -1.69
C ASP A 166 -14.20 -7.18 -3.08
N LEU A 167 -14.25 -8.51 -3.22
CA LEU A 167 -13.92 -9.20 -4.46
C LEU A 167 -14.98 -9.02 -5.55
N GLU A 168 -16.25 -8.86 -5.21
CA GLU A 168 -17.32 -8.66 -6.19
C GLU A 168 -17.16 -7.29 -6.87
N ILE A 169 -16.90 -6.25 -6.08
CA ILE A 169 -16.61 -4.91 -6.60
C ILE A 169 -15.35 -4.92 -7.47
N LEU A 170 -14.29 -5.58 -7.04
CA LEU A 170 -13.05 -5.67 -7.82
C LEU A 170 -13.24 -6.43 -9.14
N ARG A 171 -14.01 -7.51 -9.14
CA ARG A 171 -14.30 -8.33 -10.33
C ARG A 171 -15.22 -7.63 -11.33
N SER A 172 -16.07 -6.72 -10.88
CA SER A 172 -16.97 -5.94 -11.76
C SER A 172 -16.23 -4.87 -12.58
N ALA A 173 -14.99 -4.52 -12.19
CA ALA A 173 -14.22 -3.48 -12.87
C ALA A 173 -13.63 -3.95 -14.21
N HIS A 174 -13.45 -3.01 -15.14
CA HIS A 174 -12.68 -3.26 -16.35
C HIS A 174 -11.25 -3.73 -16.00
N GLU A 175 -10.73 -4.71 -16.72
CA GLU A 175 -9.43 -5.34 -16.42
C GLU A 175 -8.27 -4.34 -16.30
N ALA A 176 -8.22 -3.31 -17.14
CA ALA A 176 -7.18 -2.29 -17.07
C ALA A 176 -7.23 -1.51 -15.75
N VAL A 177 -8.44 -1.19 -15.25
CA VAL A 177 -8.66 -0.49 -13.98
C VAL A 177 -8.30 -1.41 -12.81
N LEU A 178 -8.68 -2.68 -12.85
CA LEU A 178 -8.31 -3.67 -11.83
C LEU A 178 -6.79 -3.83 -11.73
N ARG A 179 -6.10 -3.96 -12.86
CA ARG A 179 -4.63 -4.07 -12.87
C ARG A 179 -3.95 -2.83 -12.29
N ALA A 180 -4.41 -1.63 -12.64
CA ALA A 180 -3.92 -0.39 -12.05
C ALA A 180 -4.21 -0.30 -10.55
N ALA A 181 -5.39 -0.75 -10.10
CA ALA A 181 -5.74 -0.82 -8.68
C ALA A 181 -4.81 -1.76 -7.91
N LEU A 182 -4.50 -2.93 -8.47
CA LEU A 182 -3.53 -3.87 -7.88
C LEU A 182 -2.11 -3.30 -7.86
N GLU A 183 -1.69 -2.56 -8.90
CA GLU A 183 -0.40 -1.86 -8.92
C GLU A 183 -0.33 -0.81 -7.80
N LEU A 184 -1.36 0.01 -7.61
CA LEU A 184 -1.46 0.97 -6.51
C LEU A 184 -1.41 0.28 -5.15
N LEU A 185 -2.25 -0.73 -4.95
CA LEU A 185 -2.35 -1.48 -3.70
C LEU A 185 -1.02 -2.13 -3.30
N LEU A 186 -0.32 -2.70 -4.27
CA LEU A 186 0.92 -3.44 -4.04
C LEU A 186 2.18 -2.56 -4.06
N SER A 187 2.09 -1.32 -4.53
CA SER A 187 3.22 -0.37 -4.65
C SER A 187 3.94 -0.11 -3.32
N SER A 188 3.20 -0.08 -2.21
CA SER A 188 3.75 0.11 -0.85
C SER A 188 4.63 -1.04 -0.37
N TYR A 189 4.54 -2.20 -1.02
CA TYR A 189 5.30 -3.40 -0.65
C TYR A 189 6.58 -3.59 -1.46
N GLY A 190 6.77 -2.84 -2.54
CA GLY A 190 7.96 -2.90 -3.40
C GLY A 190 7.64 -2.83 -4.89
N ARG A 191 8.68 -2.91 -5.72
CA ARG A 191 8.52 -2.93 -7.17
C ARG A 191 8.11 -4.32 -7.66
N LEU A 192 6.97 -4.39 -8.33
CA LEU A 192 6.47 -5.60 -8.99
C LEU A 192 6.55 -5.44 -10.52
N SER A 193 6.84 -6.53 -11.22
CA SER A 193 6.80 -6.56 -12.68
C SER A 193 5.35 -6.59 -13.18
N TYR A 194 5.14 -6.24 -14.45
CA TYR A 194 3.84 -6.34 -15.11
C TYR A 194 3.25 -7.76 -15.02
N GLU A 195 4.09 -8.79 -15.15
CA GLU A 195 3.68 -10.18 -15.00
C GLU A 195 3.12 -10.48 -13.59
N HIS A 196 3.75 -9.92 -12.55
CA HIS A 196 3.23 -10.08 -11.18
C HIS A 196 1.85 -9.46 -11.02
N ILE A 197 1.59 -8.30 -11.64
CA ILE A 197 0.27 -7.67 -11.63
C ILE A 197 -0.76 -8.50 -12.40
N CYS A 198 -0.40 -9.07 -13.56
CA CYS A 198 -1.27 -9.98 -14.30
C CYS A 198 -1.64 -11.22 -13.48
N ARG A 199 -0.68 -11.83 -12.78
CA ARG A 199 -0.94 -12.97 -11.88
C ARG A 199 -1.81 -12.56 -10.69
N ALA A 200 -1.62 -11.36 -10.14
CA ALA A 200 -2.47 -10.83 -9.08
C ALA A 200 -3.91 -10.62 -9.55
N ALA A 201 -4.13 -10.10 -10.76
CA ALA A 201 -5.45 -9.98 -11.37
C ALA A 201 -6.08 -11.37 -11.56
N GLY A 202 -5.34 -12.36 -12.07
CA GLY A 202 -5.80 -13.74 -12.13
C GLY A 202 -6.24 -14.31 -10.78
N CYS A 203 -5.50 -14.00 -9.69
CA CYS A 203 -5.86 -14.41 -8.33
C CYS A 203 -7.20 -13.79 -7.87
N VAL A 204 -7.52 -12.56 -8.26
CA VAL A 204 -8.81 -11.91 -7.95
C VAL A 204 -9.97 -12.68 -8.58
N PHE A 205 -9.84 -13.14 -9.83
CA PHE A 205 -10.89 -13.87 -10.54
C PHE A 205 -11.00 -15.34 -10.09
N MET A 206 -9.88 -16.04 -10.01
CA MET A 206 -9.84 -17.47 -9.72
C MET A 206 -9.93 -17.80 -8.23
N GLY A 207 -9.68 -16.82 -7.37
CA GLY A 207 -9.56 -17.05 -5.92
C GLY A 207 -8.23 -17.70 -5.55
N GLY A 208 -8.04 -17.93 -4.24
CA GLY A 208 -6.87 -18.63 -3.71
C GLY A 208 -5.83 -17.72 -3.09
N SER A 209 -4.56 -18.13 -3.14
CA SER A 209 -3.43 -17.43 -2.52
C SER A 209 -2.27 -17.35 -3.50
N LEU A 210 -1.69 -16.17 -3.66
CA LEU A 210 -0.56 -15.89 -4.54
C LEU A 210 0.60 -15.30 -3.73
N SER A 211 1.77 -15.93 -3.82
CA SER A 211 3.01 -15.37 -3.29
C SER A 211 3.69 -14.51 -4.35
N LEU A 212 4.08 -13.30 -3.95
CA LEU A 212 4.77 -12.32 -4.78
C LEU A 212 6.15 -11.99 -4.18
N PRO A 213 7.09 -11.41 -4.95
CA PRO A 213 8.38 -10.97 -4.45
C PRO A 213 8.25 -10.01 -3.24
N GLY A 214 9.25 -9.99 -2.38
CA GLY A 214 9.24 -9.17 -1.16
C GLY A 214 8.41 -9.75 -0.01
N ASP A 215 8.23 -11.09 -0.01
CA ASP A 215 7.43 -11.81 1.00
C ASP A 215 5.95 -11.36 1.04
N ILE A 216 5.42 -10.89 -0.05
CA ILE A 216 4.02 -10.48 -0.18
C ILE A 216 3.15 -11.71 -0.44
N VAL A 217 2.05 -11.82 0.28
CA VAL A 217 1.01 -12.82 0.03
C VAL A 217 -0.29 -12.09 -0.24
N LEU A 218 -0.84 -12.29 -1.44
CA LEU A 218 -2.16 -11.86 -1.85
C LEU A 218 -3.13 -13.04 -1.65
N GLU A 219 -4.22 -12.84 -0.92
CA GLU A 219 -5.25 -13.88 -0.72
C GLU A 219 -6.62 -13.36 -1.16
N ALA A 220 -7.23 -14.06 -2.10
CA ALA A 220 -8.60 -13.85 -2.57
C ALA A 220 -9.49 -14.98 -2.03
N LYS A 221 -10.12 -14.77 -0.87
CA LYS A 221 -10.94 -15.78 -0.17
C LYS A 221 -12.11 -15.13 0.56
N GLN A 222 -13.22 -15.85 0.67
CA GLN A 222 -14.39 -15.42 1.45
C GLN A 222 -14.89 -14.02 1.06
N ASP A 223 -14.97 -13.76 -0.24
CA ASP A 223 -15.40 -12.49 -0.85
C ASP A 223 -14.50 -11.27 -0.55
N ALA A 224 -13.30 -11.51 0.02
CA ALA A 224 -12.33 -10.45 0.31
C ALA A 224 -10.95 -10.71 -0.31
N LEU A 225 -10.34 -9.63 -0.85
CA LEU A 225 -8.94 -9.58 -1.21
C LEU A 225 -8.14 -9.00 -0.06
N THR A 226 -7.12 -9.72 0.39
CA THR A 226 -6.21 -9.25 1.45
C THR A 226 -4.76 -9.31 0.99
N VAL A 227 -3.96 -8.35 1.45
CA VAL A 227 -2.50 -8.30 1.21
C VAL A 227 -1.78 -8.32 2.54
N ARG A 228 -0.76 -9.14 2.67
CA ARG A 228 0.08 -9.20 3.87
C ARG A 228 1.52 -9.58 3.55
N LYS A 229 2.45 -9.25 4.43
CA LYS A 229 3.82 -9.80 4.39
C LYS A 229 3.86 -11.18 5.05
N ASN A 230 4.59 -12.11 4.44
CA ASN A 230 4.70 -13.49 4.95
C ASN A 230 5.38 -13.56 6.34
N ARG A 231 6.25 -12.58 6.66
CA ARG A 231 6.90 -12.45 7.97
C ARG A 231 5.92 -12.19 9.11
N GLU A 232 4.79 -11.52 8.86
CA GLU A 232 3.76 -11.28 9.88
C GLU A 232 3.06 -12.56 10.36
N ARG A 233 3.21 -13.69 9.64
CA ARG A 233 2.70 -15.00 10.08
C ARG A 233 3.52 -15.65 11.19
N LYS A 234 4.80 -15.27 11.35
CA LYS A 234 5.68 -15.83 12.42
C LYS A 234 5.52 -15.12 13.75
N ASP A 235 5.13 -13.86 13.76
CA ASP A 235 4.82 -13.09 14.97
C ASP A 235 3.32 -13.20 15.27
N ARG A 236 2.86 -14.40 15.61
CA ARG A 236 1.62 -14.54 16.37
C ARG A 236 1.91 -13.95 17.75
N ASN A 237 1.62 -12.68 17.93
CA ASN A 237 1.63 -12.06 19.25
C ASN A 237 0.50 -12.66 20.08
N VAL A 238 0.70 -13.91 20.51
CA VAL A 238 -0.15 -14.53 21.51
C VAL A 238 0.18 -13.84 22.83
N PHE A 239 -0.68 -12.97 23.25
CA PHE A 239 -0.54 -12.29 24.52
C PHE A 239 -1.79 -12.48 25.38
N SER A 240 -1.66 -12.24 26.66
CA SER A 240 -2.74 -12.14 27.62
C SER A 240 -2.32 -11.14 28.70
N VAL A 241 -2.91 -9.96 28.66
CA VAL A 241 -2.58 -8.86 29.58
C VAL A 241 -3.83 -8.45 30.38
N PRO A 242 -3.68 -7.99 31.62
CA PRO A 242 -4.81 -7.50 32.40
C PRO A 242 -5.39 -6.23 31.75
N LEU A 243 -6.71 -6.12 31.71
CA LEU A 243 -7.43 -4.94 31.22
C LEU A 243 -7.36 -3.83 32.27
N ARG A 244 -7.19 -2.58 31.84
CA ARG A 244 -7.22 -1.39 32.66
C ARG A 244 -8.31 -0.44 32.15
N ALA A 245 -8.88 0.37 33.06
CA ALA A 245 -9.73 1.48 32.63
C ALA A 245 -8.91 2.50 31.82
N GLY A 246 -9.53 3.10 30.82
CA GLY A 246 -8.87 4.02 29.89
C GLY A 246 -8.12 3.32 28.75
N GLU A 247 -6.95 3.82 28.40
CA GLU A 247 -6.16 3.38 27.25
C GLU A 247 -5.31 2.15 27.57
N ASN A 248 -5.43 1.10 26.75
CA ASN A 248 -4.63 -0.12 26.81
C ASN A 248 -3.90 -0.32 25.47
N VAL A 249 -2.60 0.01 25.42
CA VAL A 249 -1.75 -0.26 24.26
C VAL A 249 -1.33 -1.72 24.29
N LEU A 250 -1.64 -2.47 23.23
CA LEU A 250 -1.50 -3.92 23.17
C LEU A 250 -0.30 -4.36 22.33
N PRO A 251 0.30 -5.53 22.62
CA PRO A 251 1.49 -6.02 21.91
C PRO A 251 1.31 -6.21 20.39
N ASN A 252 0.09 -6.38 19.89
CA ASN A 252 -0.22 -6.52 18.47
C ASN A 252 -0.41 -5.19 17.74
N GLY A 253 -0.06 -4.05 18.36
CA GLY A 253 -0.17 -2.71 17.79
C GLY A 253 -1.59 -2.12 17.78
N LYS A 254 -2.55 -2.76 18.46
CA LYS A 254 -3.88 -2.20 18.70
C LYS A 254 -3.93 -1.46 20.01
N THR A 255 -4.82 -0.48 20.10
CA THR A 255 -5.18 0.18 21.34
C THR A 255 -6.64 -0.10 21.66
N LEU A 256 -6.92 -0.57 22.88
CA LEU A 256 -8.26 -0.80 23.39
C LEU A 256 -8.58 0.27 24.43
N PHE A 257 -9.57 1.13 24.16
CA PHE A 257 -10.10 2.09 25.10
C PHE A 257 -11.28 1.49 25.86
N VAL A 258 -11.29 1.69 27.16
CA VAL A 258 -12.32 1.18 28.07
C VAL A 258 -12.88 2.32 28.87
N GLU A 259 -14.13 2.67 28.61
CA GLU A 259 -14.84 3.75 29.30
C GLU A 259 -16.12 3.23 29.98
N LYS A 260 -16.45 3.78 31.14
CA LYS A 260 -17.71 3.51 31.80
C LYS A 260 -18.76 4.48 31.28
N LYS A 261 -19.85 3.95 30.70
CA LYS A 261 -20.92 4.73 30.08
C LYS A 261 -22.28 4.14 30.44
N ILE A 262 -23.30 4.97 30.41
CA ILE A 262 -24.70 4.52 30.50
C ILE A 262 -25.29 4.60 29.09
N PRO A 263 -25.36 3.48 28.35
CA PRO A 263 -25.79 3.49 26.96
C PRO A 263 -27.30 3.63 26.84
N GLU A 264 -27.72 4.35 25.80
CA GLU A 264 -29.13 4.44 25.40
C GLU A 264 -29.58 3.19 24.63
N LYS A 265 -30.90 2.98 24.53
CA LYS A 265 -31.48 1.81 23.86
C LYS A 265 -31.08 1.67 22.38
N GLU A 266 -30.88 2.80 21.70
CA GLU A 266 -30.47 2.84 20.28
C GLU A 266 -29.01 2.46 20.08
N GLU A 267 -28.11 2.81 21.01
CA GLU A 267 -26.69 2.48 20.98
C GLU A 267 -26.45 0.96 21.17
N ILE A 268 -27.28 0.31 22.00
CA ILE A 268 -27.18 -1.13 22.28
C ILE A 268 -27.76 -1.99 21.15
N ASN A 269 -28.80 -1.51 20.44
CA ASN A 269 -29.55 -2.32 19.46
C ASN A 269 -28.97 -2.29 18.05
N ARG A 270 -27.77 -1.82 17.84
CA ARG A 270 -27.12 -1.80 16.52
C ARG A 270 -26.86 -3.23 16.04
N LYS A 271 -27.66 -3.69 15.05
CA LYS A 271 -27.50 -5.01 14.42
C LYS A 271 -26.58 -4.94 13.20
N VAL A 272 -25.56 -5.80 13.16
CA VAL A 272 -24.77 -6.06 11.97
C VAL A 272 -24.87 -7.56 11.68
N HIS A 273 -25.31 -7.95 10.46
CA HIS A 273 -25.48 -9.35 10.05
C HIS A 273 -26.30 -10.24 11.01
N ASN A 274 -27.44 -9.77 11.49
CA ASN A 274 -28.32 -10.48 12.46
C ASN A 274 -27.69 -10.78 13.83
N LEU A 275 -26.54 -10.19 14.16
CA LEU A 275 -25.93 -10.18 15.49
C LEU A 275 -26.21 -8.84 16.14
N LEU A 276 -26.54 -8.87 17.45
CA LEU A 276 -26.50 -7.67 18.29
C LEU A 276 -25.03 -7.31 18.47
N PHE A 277 -24.60 -6.26 17.79
CA PHE A 277 -23.23 -5.74 17.90
C PHE A 277 -23.17 -4.88 19.14
N GLN A 278 -22.68 -5.45 20.25
CA GLN A 278 -22.54 -4.71 21.48
C GLN A 278 -21.06 -4.52 21.78
N ASN A 279 -20.57 -3.30 21.59
CA ASN A 279 -19.29 -2.86 22.16
C ASN A 279 -19.41 -2.55 23.68
N PHE A 280 -20.56 -2.85 24.25
CA PHE A 280 -20.85 -2.62 25.66
C PHE A 280 -20.95 -3.94 26.43
N SER A 281 -20.27 -4.01 27.56
CA SER A 281 -20.34 -5.15 28.46
C SER A 281 -20.86 -4.71 29.86
N ASP A 282 -21.70 -5.54 30.49
CA ASP A 282 -22.28 -5.26 31.81
C ASP A 282 -21.18 -5.05 32.87
N CYS A 283 -21.15 -3.87 33.49
CA CYS A 283 -20.11 -3.46 34.41
C CYS A 283 -20.22 -4.21 35.76
N ASP A 284 -21.43 -4.53 36.21
CA ASP A 284 -21.68 -5.11 37.55
C ASP A 284 -21.27 -6.60 37.62
N ARG A 285 -21.18 -7.26 36.48
CA ARG A 285 -20.74 -8.66 36.40
C ARG A 285 -19.24 -8.84 36.24
N ILE A 286 -18.50 -7.74 36.00
CA ILE A 286 -17.03 -7.76 35.84
C ILE A 286 -16.39 -7.40 37.18
N THR A 287 -16.48 -8.31 38.16
CA THR A 287 -15.95 -8.11 39.53
C THR A 287 -14.44 -8.31 39.65
N ASN A 288 -13.84 -9.15 38.79
CA ASN A 288 -12.39 -9.37 38.72
C ASN A 288 -11.83 -8.66 37.49
N VAL A 289 -10.53 -8.31 37.49
CA VAL A 289 -9.86 -7.69 36.37
C VAL A 289 -9.82 -8.66 35.18
N PRO A 290 -10.59 -8.43 34.09
CA PRO A 290 -10.56 -9.29 32.96
C PRO A 290 -9.20 -9.16 32.21
N ARG A 291 -8.89 -10.14 31.39
CA ARG A 291 -7.67 -10.13 30.59
C ARG A 291 -8.04 -9.94 29.11
N VAL A 292 -7.31 -9.07 28.44
CA VAL A 292 -7.39 -8.96 26.99
C VAL A 292 -6.32 -9.86 26.36
N ARG A 293 -6.74 -10.67 25.40
CA ARG A 293 -5.86 -11.63 24.71
C ARG A 293 -6.26 -11.85 23.26
N THR A 294 -5.39 -12.50 22.51
CA THR A 294 -5.71 -13.05 21.21
C THR A 294 -6.33 -14.45 21.34
N ARG A 295 -6.97 -14.93 20.27
CA ARG A 295 -7.65 -16.23 20.28
C ARG A 295 -6.66 -17.41 20.42
N ARG A 296 -7.16 -18.50 20.98
CA ARG A 296 -6.47 -19.78 21.13
C ARG A 296 -7.24 -20.90 20.40
N ALA A 297 -6.55 -21.98 20.09
CA ALA A 297 -7.23 -23.18 19.60
C ALA A 297 -8.15 -23.76 20.69
N GLY A 298 -9.36 -24.13 20.31
CA GLY A 298 -10.36 -24.65 21.27
C GLY A 298 -11.26 -23.60 21.89
N ASP A 299 -11.04 -22.29 21.68
CA ASP A 299 -11.92 -21.24 22.20
C ASP A 299 -13.36 -21.45 21.78
N VAL A 300 -14.27 -21.37 22.74
CA VAL A 300 -15.71 -21.42 22.57
C VAL A 300 -16.35 -20.14 23.08
N PHE A 301 -17.48 -19.75 22.47
CA PHE A 301 -18.17 -18.51 22.80
C PHE A 301 -19.68 -18.67 22.61
N ARG A 302 -20.45 -18.05 23.48
CA ARG A 302 -21.90 -17.99 23.41
C ARG A 302 -22.33 -16.53 23.22
N PRO A 303 -22.56 -16.12 21.97
CA PRO A 303 -22.93 -14.72 21.68
C PRO A 303 -24.27 -14.36 22.31
N ALA A 304 -24.39 -13.13 22.82
CA ALA A 304 -25.65 -12.62 23.36
C ALA A 304 -26.79 -12.72 22.32
N GLY A 305 -27.96 -13.18 22.77
CA GLY A 305 -29.17 -13.32 21.95
C GLY A 305 -29.20 -14.52 20.97
N ARG A 306 -28.21 -15.43 21.02
CA ARG A 306 -28.21 -16.65 20.18
C ARG A 306 -28.49 -17.95 20.94
N GLY A 307 -28.34 -18.00 22.24
CA GLY A 307 -28.64 -19.15 23.09
C GLY A 307 -27.80 -20.41 22.83
N VAL A 308 -26.82 -20.39 21.91
CA VAL A 308 -26.02 -21.56 21.51
C VAL A 308 -24.53 -21.25 21.60
N THR A 309 -23.79 -22.13 22.27
CA THR A 309 -22.32 -22.08 22.31
C THR A 309 -21.73 -22.67 21.04
N LYS A 310 -20.80 -21.94 20.39
CA LYS A 310 -20.07 -22.36 19.20
C LYS A 310 -18.57 -22.16 19.37
N SER A 311 -17.75 -22.87 18.60
CA SER A 311 -16.33 -22.55 18.52
C SER A 311 -16.13 -21.15 17.93
N VAL A 312 -15.20 -20.37 18.47
CA VAL A 312 -14.86 -19.03 17.95
C VAL A 312 -14.54 -19.11 16.45
N LYS A 313 -13.82 -20.16 15.99
CA LYS A 313 -13.56 -20.41 14.57
C LYS A 313 -14.84 -20.44 13.73
N LYS A 314 -15.90 -21.12 14.21
CA LYS A 314 -17.19 -21.24 13.49
C LYS A 314 -17.91 -19.91 13.41
N ILE A 315 -17.91 -19.14 14.50
CA ILE A 315 -18.51 -17.79 14.55
C ILE A 315 -17.82 -16.86 13.57
N LEU A 316 -16.48 -16.83 13.57
CA LEU A 316 -15.69 -15.99 12.65
C LEU A 316 -15.85 -16.39 11.18
N ASN A 317 -16.14 -17.67 10.90
CA ASN A 317 -16.51 -18.15 9.54
C ASN A 317 -17.89 -17.62 9.13
N GLU A 318 -18.90 -17.71 10.02
CA GLU A 318 -20.26 -17.20 9.78
C GLU A 318 -20.27 -15.70 9.53
N LEU A 319 -19.37 -14.94 10.19
CA LEU A 319 -19.18 -13.51 10.00
C LEU A 319 -18.25 -13.16 8.82
N ARG A 320 -17.81 -14.16 8.05
CA ARG A 320 -16.91 -14.00 6.89
C ARG A 320 -15.62 -13.24 7.21
N ILE A 321 -15.14 -13.30 8.46
CA ILE A 321 -13.88 -12.63 8.84
C ILE A 321 -12.71 -13.39 8.21
N PRO A 322 -11.85 -12.73 7.42
CA PRO A 322 -10.70 -13.37 6.75
C PRO A 322 -9.73 -14.01 7.74
N ALA A 323 -9.12 -15.13 7.35
CA ALA A 323 -8.18 -15.86 8.20
C ALA A 323 -7.01 -14.98 8.70
N SER A 324 -6.56 -14.03 7.88
CA SER A 324 -5.49 -13.07 8.20
C SER A 324 -5.85 -12.11 9.35
N ALA A 325 -7.14 -11.73 9.49
CA ALA A 325 -7.60 -10.82 10.52
C ALA A 325 -7.88 -11.54 11.86
N ARG A 326 -8.21 -12.84 11.81
CA ARG A 326 -8.66 -13.60 13.00
C ARG A 326 -7.62 -13.70 14.11
N ASP A 327 -6.34 -13.78 13.75
CA ASP A 327 -5.25 -13.93 14.72
C ASP A 327 -4.91 -12.60 15.43
N ARG A 328 -5.44 -11.47 14.95
CA ARG A 328 -5.30 -10.13 15.54
C ARG A 328 -6.53 -9.66 16.34
N LEU A 329 -7.64 -10.43 16.29
CA LEU A 329 -8.86 -10.08 17.03
C LEU A 329 -8.62 -10.17 18.54
N LEU A 330 -9.20 -9.21 19.25
CA LEU A 330 -9.14 -9.12 20.70
C LEU A 330 -10.30 -9.89 21.32
N LEU A 331 -9.99 -10.63 22.37
CA LEU A 331 -10.95 -11.32 23.21
C LEU A 331 -10.77 -10.83 24.65
N LEU A 332 -11.86 -10.59 25.36
CA LEU A 332 -11.84 -10.41 26.80
C LEU A 332 -12.18 -11.73 27.47
N GLU A 333 -11.29 -12.15 28.36
CA GLU A 333 -11.44 -13.36 29.18
C GLU A 333 -11.55 -12.99 30.64
N LYS A 334 -12.49 -13.57 31.33
CA LYS A 334 -12.66 -13.50 32.79
C LYS A 334 -12.84 -14.91 33.31
N ASP A 335 -12.02 -15.27 34.29
CA ASP A 335 -12.10 -16.58 35.01
C ASP A 335 -12.15 -17.81 34.05
N GLY A 336 -11.45 -17.72 32.89
CA GLY A 336 -11.41 -18.75 31.84
C GLY A 336 -12.56 -18.71 30.84
N GLU A 337 -13.54 -17.83 31.01
CA GLU A 337 -14.65 -17.62 30.07
C GLU A 337 -14.42 -16.39 29.19
N ILE A 338 -14.74 -16.51 27.89
CA ILE A 338 -14.68 -15.38 26.96
C ILE A 338 -15.96 -14.58 27.10
N ILE A 339 -15.84 -13.33 27.58
CA ILE A 339 -16.97 -12.44 27.87
C ILE A 339 -17.27 -11.46 26.73
N TRP A 340 -16.29 -11.22 25.85
CA TRP A 340 -16.43 -10.33 24.69
C TRP A 340 -15.43 -10.70 23.60
N ILE A 341 -15.81 -10.51 22.35
CA ILE A 341 -14.96 -10.68 21.16
C ILE A 341 -15.11 -9.47 20.26
N GLU A 342 -13.98 -8.88 19.82
CA GLU A 342 -13.93 -7.83 18.80
C GLU A 342 -14.68 -8.27 17.53
N ALA A 343 -15.50 -7.39 16.95
CA ALA A 343 -16.37 -7.65 15.80
C ALA A 343 -17.50 -8.68 16.01
N VAL A 344 -17.65 -9.24 17.21
CA VAL A 344 -18.76 -10.17 17.57
C VAL A 344 -19.63 -9.57 18.65
N GLY A 345 -19.03 -8.93 19.67
CA GLY A 345 -19.73 -8.34 20.82
C GLY A 345 -19.67 -9.18 22.08
N ALA A 346 -20.56 -8.90 23.03
CA ALA A 346 -20.59 -9.50 24.36
C ALA A 346 -21.15 -10.94 24.36
N ALA A 347 -20.71 -11.73 25.33
CA ALA A 347 -21.27 -13.06 25.62
C ALA A 347 -22.67 -12.95 26.25
N GLU A 348 -23.41 -14.05 26.15
CA GLU A 348 -24.69 -14.17 26.87
C GLU A 348 -24.49 -14.03 28.37
N GLY A 349 -25.28 -13.16 28.98
CA GLY A 349 -25.12 -12.80 30.38
C GLY A 349 -24.20 -11.62 30.66
N TYR A 350 -23.37 -11.19 29.69
CA TYR A 350 -22.49 -10.03 29.79
C TYR A 350 -22.92 -8.87 28.87
N ALA A 351 -24.03 -9.02 28.17
CA ALA A 351 -24.59 -7.94 27.35
C ALA A 351 -25.09 -6.79 28.21
N ALA A 352 -24.72 -5.58 27.85
CA ALA A 352 -25.19 -4.38 28.55
C ALA A 352 -26.72 -4.20 28.43
N LYS A 353 -27.32 -3.60 29.45
CA LYS A 353 -28.73 -3.24 29.45
C LYS A 353 -28.89 -1.73 29.26
N PRO A 354 -29.96 -1.28 28.56
CA PRO A 354 -30.23 0.14 28.40
C PRO A 354 -30.40 0.82 29.78
N ASN A 355 -29.86 2.02 29.92
CA ASN A 355 -29.92 2.84 31.11
C ASN A 355 -29.24 2.24 32.36
N PHE A 356 -28.34 1.24 32.17
CA PHE A 356 -27.50 0.71 33.24
C PHE A 356 -26.02 0.95 32.93
N PRO A 357 -25.16 1.12 33.97
CA PRO A 357 -23.73 1.29 33.75
C PRO A 357 -23.11 0.11 32.97
N ALA A 358 -22.37 0.43 31.94
CA ALA A 358 -21.69 -0.55 31.09
C ALA A 358 -20.27 -0.09 30.74
N LEU A 359 -19.40 -1.02 30.32
CA LEU A 359 -18.11 -0.70 29.76
C LEU A 359 -18.25 -0.59 28.22
N GLU A 360 -17.92 0.58 27.68
CA GLU A 360 -17.71 0.78 26.25
C GLU A 360 -16.30 0.36 25.87
N LEU A 361 -16.19 -0.47 24.84
CA LEU A 361 -14.93 -1.06 24.35
C LEU A 361 -14.68 -0.56 22.93
N THR A 362 -13.71 0.33 22.75
CA THR A 362 -13.35 0.89 21.45
C THR A 362 -11.94 0.44 21.05
N VAL A 363 -11.82 -0.22 19.89
CA VAL A 363 -10.54 -0.69 19.36
C VAL A 363 -10.06 0.25 18.25
N THR A 364 -8.81 0.70 18.34
CA THR A 364 -8.13 1.46 17.27
C THR A 364 -6.86 0.72 16.84
N ASP A 365 -6.54 0.78 15.55
CA ASP A 365 -5.28 0.23 15.03
C ASP A 365 -4.28 1.37 14.83
N THR A 366 -3.05 1.24 15.30
CA THR A 366 -1.99 2.27 15.18
C THR A 366 -1.61 2.56 13.72
N ALA A 367 -2.08 1.75 12.77
CA ALA A 367 -1.83 1.93 11.33
C ALA A 367 -2.86 2.82 10.60
N GLY A 368 -3.83 3.38 11.30
CA GLY A 368 -4.83 4.30 10.75
C GLY A 368 -6.08 4.34 11.62
N ILE A 369 -6.47 5.53 12.03
CA ILE A 369 -7.70 5.77 12.82
C ILE A 369 -8.90 5.28 11.99
N THR A 370 -9.38 4.10 12.28
CA THR A 370 -10.70 3.66 11.80
C THR A 370 -11.60 3.54 13.01
N ARG A 371 -12.40 4.58 13.26
CA ARG A 371 -13.57 4.47 14.16
C ARG A 371 -14.53 3.48 13.49
N ILE A 372 -14.78 2.38 14.14
CA ILE A 372 -15.86 1.44 13.79
C ILE A 372 -17.13 1.92 14.49
#